data_342f1241466a8620442de804d1537eb9
#
_entry.id   342f1241466a8620442de804d1537eb9
#
_cell.length_a   1.000
_cell.length_b   1.000
_cell.length_c   1.000
_cell.angle_alpha   90.00
_cell.angle_beta   90.00
_cell.angle_gamma   90.00
#
_symmetry.space_group_name_H-M   'P 1'
#
loop_
_entity.id
_entity.type
_entity.pdbx_description
1 polymer ?
#
loop_
_entity_poly.entity_id
_entity_poly.type
_entity_poly.pdbx_seq_one_letter_code
_entity_poly.pdbx_strand_id
1 'polypeptide(L)'
;MSIGFLTQYYRGLGHSQRIKFIAEKTAERHDVVIMDQLFQPPLDYKVPHIAFLGDYKIPDINKVFQFIQQAPIINFRINQFIKTIEKYKVKVLVCEGFPFCRQQFAHEYFRYLAECKKRNIKIIISVRDFPWDEPHHNQLQDWVLYTQNIVCKHYADKILVHGDKELLPLISDRTRLANSVQIIKDIDSLIQYTGYVCDESQPIHKQKNNNIYVSTGINKDESVVIFKRIAEIAQHYPEHKFIMPIANKYNSIGGRKNKNI
;
A
#
# COMPACT_ATOMS: atom_id res chain seq x y z
N MET A 1 24.94 -1.88 3.74
CA MET A 1 23.99 -3.03 3.93
C MET A 1 22.99 -2.95 2.78
N SER A 2 22.61 -4.08 2.18
CA SER A 2 21.69 -4.09 1.05
C SER A 2 20.26 -4.39 1.52
N ILE A 3 19.30 -3.54 1.09
CA ILE A 3 17.88 -3.58 1.47
C ILE A 3 17.03 -3.74 0.21
N GLY A 4 16.20 -4.79 0.20
CA GLY A 4 15.22 -4.99 -0.85
C GLY A 4 13.83 -4.54 -0.40
N PHE A 5 13.14 -3.77 -1.23
CA PHE A 5 11.76 -3.38 -1.02
C PHE A 5 10.86 -4.20 -1.94
N LEU A 6 10.01 -5.03 -1.39
CA LEU A 6 9.02 -5.81 -2.13
C LEU A 6 7.67 -5.10 -2.10
N THR A 7 7.22 -4.69 -3.26
CA THR A 7 5.93 -4.01 -3.45
C THR A 7 5.11 -4.68 -4.55
N GLN A 8 3.89 -4.23 -4.75
CA GLN A 8 3.00 -4.74 -5.77
C GLN A 8 2.21 -3.61 -6.40
N TYR A 9 2.52 -3.31 -7.64
CA TYR A 9 1.74 -2.40 -8.46
C TYR A 9 0.68 -3.17 -9.24
N TYR A 10 -0.57 -2.93 -8.91
CA TYR A 10 -1.72 -3.49 -9.61
C TYR A 10 -2.75 -2.44 -9.98
N ARG A 11 -3.18 -1.63 -9.03
CA ARG A 11 -4.09 -0.49 -9.18
C ARG A 11 -3.71 0.58 -8.19
N GLY A 12 -3.66 1.83 -8.66
CA GLY A 12 -3.33 2.97 -7.81
C GLY A 12 -1.85 3.05 -7.42
N LEU A 13 -1.32 4.23 -7.38
CA LEU A 13 0.10 4.48 -7.17
C LEU A 13 0.51 4.60 -5.69
N GLY A 14 -0.44 4.64 -4.75
CA GLY A 14 -0.18 5.00 -3.36
C GLY A 14 0.87 4.11 -2.66
N HIS A 15 0.82 2.80 -2.86
CA HIS A 15 1.80 1.88 -2.31
C HIS A 15 3.18 2.07 -2.97
N SER A 16 3.23 2.11 -4.29
CA SER A 16 4.48 2.28 -5.03
C SER A 16 5.13 3.64 -4.78
N GLN A 17 4.33 4.70 -4.68
CA GLN A 17 4.82 6.04 -4.35
C GLN A 17 5.41 6.11 -2.94
N ARG A 18 4.76 5.52 -1.95
CA ARG A 18 5.29 5.47 -0.60
C ARG A 18 6.61 4.68 -0.53
N ILE A 19 6.66 3.51 -1.15
CA ILE A 19 7.88 2.72 -1.20
C ILE A 19 8.99 3.45 -1.93
N LYS A 20 8.69 4.17 -3.01
CA LYS A 20 9.66 5.02 -3.70
C LYS A 20 10.30 6.01 -2.73
N PHE A 21 9.53 6.77 -1.99
CA PHE A 21 10.07 7.76 -1.04
C PHE A 21 10.91 7.11 0.06
N ILE A 22 10.43 6.02 0.65
CA ILE A 22 11.19 5.31 1.69
C ILE A 22 12.50 4.75 1.13
N ALA A 23 12.45 4.11 -0.04
CA ALA A 23 13.60 3.49 -0.68
C ALA A 23 14.66 4.52 -1.10
N GLU A 24 14.24 5.62 -1.74
CA GLU A 24 15.15 6.69 -2.15
C GLU A 24 15.81 7.37 -0.94
N LYS A 25 15.07 7.60 0.14
CA LYS A 25 15.65 8.12 1.38
C LYS A 25 16.60 7.12 2.06
N THR A 26 16.27 5.85 2.00
CA THR A 26 17.13 4.77 2.54
C THR A 26 18.42 4.65 1.72
N ALA A 27 18.37 4.92 0.43
CA ALA A 27 19.53 4.84 -0.48
C ALA A 27 20.62 5.87 -0.17
N GLU A 28 20.32 6.91 0.60
CA GLU A 28 21.35 7.86 1.07
C GLU A 28 22.41 7.18 1.96
N ARG A 29 22.09 6.00 2.54
CA ARG A 29 22.98 5.31 3.52
C ARG A 29 23.16 3.83 3.23
N HIS A 30 22.38 3.25 2.32
CA HIS A 30 22.36 1.82 2.09
C HIS A 30 22.21 1.50 0.62
N ASP A 31 22.68 0.33 0.18
CA ASP A 31 22.35 -0.18 -1.15
C ASP A 31 20.89 -0.60 -1.15
N VAL A 32 20.14 -0.17 -2.15
CA VAL A 32 18.70 -0.40 -2.23
C VAL A 32 18.30 -0.97 -3.58
N VAL A 33 17.33 -1.87 -3.58
CA VAL A 33 16.61 -2.32 -4.77
C VAL A 33 15.12 -2.40 -4.49
N ILE A 34 14.31 -1.86 -5.40
CA ILE A 34 12.86 -2.02 -5.39
C ILE A 34 12.49 -3.19 -6.29
N MET A 35 11.68 -4.09 -5.78
CA MET A 35 11.17 -5.26 -6.47
C MET A 35 9.66 -5.13 -6.56
N ASP A 36 9.13 -4.90 -7.77
CA ASP A 36 7.69 -4.91 -7.97
C ASP A 36 7.26 -6.31 -8.44
N GLN A 37 6.37 -6.89 -7.68
CA GLN A 37 5.91 -8.25 -7.90
C GLN A 37 5.22 -8.44 -9.25
N LEU A 38 4.58 -7.42 -9.77
CA LEU A 38 3.80 -7.49 -11.00
C LEU A 38 4.40 -6.63 -12.12
N PHE A 39 3.89 -5.41 -12.28
CA PHE A 39 4.16 -4.55 -13.42
C PHE A 39 5.01 -3.35 -13.05
N GLN A 40 5.58 -2.73 -14.08
CA GLN A 40 6.25 -1.44 -13.94
C GLN A 40 5.21 -0.35 -13.63
N PRO A 41 5.24 0.29 -12.45
CA PRO A 41 4.42 1.47 -12.22
C PRO A 41 4.97 2.66 -13.03
N PRO A 42 4.11 3.61 -13.42
CA PRO A 42 4.54 4.82 -14.12
C PRO A 42 5.18 5.83 -13.16
N LEU A 43 6.26 5.41 -12.53
CA LEU A 43 7.04 6.21 -11.58
C LEU A 43 8.51 6.21 -12.01
N ASP A 44 9.15 7.37 -11.89
CA ASP A 44 10.60 7.49 -12.06
C ASP A 44 11.29 7.21 -10.72
N TYR A 45 12.10 6.16 -10.68
CA TYR A 45 12.83 5.72 -9.49
C TYR A 45 14.30 6.13 -9.61
N LYS A 46 14.83 6.75 -8.55
CA LYS A 46 16.26 7.09 -8.44
C LYS A 46 17.13 5.92 -7.97
N VAL A 47 16.52 4.79 -7.67
CA VAL A 47 17.18 3.55 -7.23
C VAL A 47 16.85 2.41 -8.19
N PRO A 48 17.67 1.33 -8.24
CA PRO A 48 17.36 0.15 -9.04
C PRO A 48 15.93 -0.35 -8.78
N HIS A 49 15.16 -0.48 -9.83
CA HIS A 49 13.80 -0.98 -9.80
C HIS A 49 13.65 -2.15 -10.78
N ILE A 50 13.04 -3.23 -10.32
CA ILE A 50 12.82 -4.45 -11.08
C ILE A 50 11.36 -4.85 -10.96
N ALA A 51 10.62 -4.78 -12.05
CA ALA A 51 9.28 -5.33 -12.15
C ALA A 51 9.37 -6.78 -12.66
N PHE A 52 8.82 -7.74 -11.93
CA PHE A 52 8.98 -9.15 -12.26
C PHE A 52 8.26 -9.55 -13.54
N LEU A 53 7.14 -8.90 -13.85
CA LEU A 53 6.45 -9.08 -15.14
C LEU A 53 6.83 -8.00 -16.17
N GLY A 54 7.60 -6.97 -15.77
CA GLY A 54 8.08 -5.93 -16.66
C GLY A 54 6.95 -5.19 -17.38
N ASP A 55 7.17 -4.96 -18.68
CA ASP A 55 6.21 -4.26 -19.56
C ASP A 55 5.17 -5.21 -20.15
N TYR A 56 4.90 -6.33 -19.50
CA TYR A 56 3.93 -7.30 -20.01
C TYR A 56 2.56 -6.62 -20.21
N LYS A 57 2.17 -6.46 -21.44
CA LYS A 57 0.87 -5.85 -21.79
C LYS A 57 -0.23 -6.85 -21.53
N ILE A 58 -1.04 -6.58 -20.56
CA ILE A 58 -2.23 -7.37 -20.29
C ILE A 58 -3.37 -6.85 -21.17
N PRO A 59 -3.92 -7.68 -22.04
CA PRO A 59 -4.95 -7.25 -22.98
C PRO A 59 -6.24 -6.75 -22.30
N ASP A 60 -6.56 -7.29 -21.13
CA ASP A 60 -7.78 -7.00 -20.40
C ASP A 60 -7.51 -6.99 -18.89
N ILE A 61 -7.77 -5.86 -18.24
CA ILE A 61 -7.58 -5.70 -16.81
C ILE A 61 -8.44 -6.68 -15.97
N ASN A 62 -9.57 -7.12 -16.51
CA ASN A 62 -10.45 -8.07 -15.83
C ASN A 62 -9.87 -9.49 -15.86
N LYS A 63 -9.04 -9.81 -16.83
CA LYS A 63 -8.33 -11.08 -16.96
C LYS A 63 -6.97 -11.11 -16.26
N VAL A 64 -6.48 -9.95 -15.84
CA VAL A 64 -5.20 -9.83 -15.14
C VAL A 64 -5.13 -10.78 -13.95
N PHE A 65 -6.16 -10.80 -13.13
CA PHE A 65 -6.19 -11.63 -11.92
C PHE A 65 -6.02 -13.12 -12.23
N GLN A 66 -6.74 -13.62 -13.24
CA GLN A 66 -6.64 -15.02 -13.64
C GLN A 66 -5.26 -15.35 -14.20
N PHE A 67 -4.69 -14.43 -14.98
CA PHE A 67 -3.35 -14.59 -15.55
C PHE A 67 -2.26 -14.66 -14.49
N ILE A 68 -2.24 -13.69 -13.57
CA ILE A 68 -1.16 -13.60 -12.57
C ILE A 68 -1.22 -14.71 -11.53
N GLN A 69 -2.34 -15.41 -11.41
CA GLN A 69 -2.49 -16.56 -10.51
C GLN A 69 -2.14 -17.91 -11.15
N GLN A 70 -1.78 -17.94 -12.41
CA GLN A 70 -1.34 -19.18 -13.05
C GLN A 70 -0.02 -19.68 -12.46
N ALA A 71 0.08 -20.95 -12.16
CA ALA A 71 1.26 -21.55 -11.53
C ALA A 71 2.59 -21.27 -12.26
N PRO A 72 2.66 -21.33 -13.60
CA PRO A 72 3.90 -20.95 -14.31
C PRO A 72 4.32 -19.50 -14.07
N ILE A 73 3.35 -18.59 -14.04
CA ILE A 73 3.61 -17.15 -13.83
C ILE A 73 4.06 -16.88 -12.40
N ILE A 74 3.45 -17.54 -11.42
CA ILE A 74 3.87 -17.49 -10.02
C ILE A 74 5.30 -18.00 -9.87
N ASN A 75 5.61 -19.17 -10.44
CA ASN A 75 6.95 -19.74 -10.39
C ASN A 75 7.99 -18.84 -11.06
N PHE A 76 7.63 -18.21 -12.17
CA PHE A 76 8.50 -17.24 -12.82
C PHE A 76 8.82 -16.07 -11.88
N ARG A 77 7.81 -15.44 -11.26
CA ARG A 77 8.02 -14.33 -10.32
C ARG A 77 8.87 -14.73 -9.11
N ILE A 78 8.64 -15.91 -8.56
CA ILE A 78 9.46 -16.43 -7.45
C ILE A 78 10.92 -16.57 -7.87
N ASN A 79 11.17 -17.09 -9.06
CA ASN A 79 12.52 -17.20 -9.59
C ASN A 79 13.17 -15.82 -9.83
N GLN A 80 12.40 -14.83 -10.31
CA GLN A 80 12.88 -13.44 -10.44
C GLN A 80 13.22 -12.83 -9.07
N PHE A 81 12.39 -13.07 -8.06
CA PHE A 81 12.66 -12.64 -6.69
C PHE A 81 13.97 -13.21 -6.17
N ILE A 82 14.14 -14.54 -6.27
CA ILE A 82 15.36 -15.22 -5.81
C ILE A 82 16.61 -14.66 -6.52
N LYS A 83 16.59 -14.57 -7.86
CA LYS A 83 17.69 -13.98 -8.63
C LYS A 83 17.99 -12.55 -8.19
N THR A 84 16.96 -11.77 -7.88
CA THR A 84 17.14 -10.37 -7.48
C THR A 84 17.77 -10.26 -6.10
N ILE A 85 17.27 -11.00 -5.09
CA ILE A 85 17.86 -10.96 -3.74
C ILE A 85 19.31 -11.46 -3.73
N GLU A 86 19.66 -12.41 -4.58
CA GLU A 86 21.02 -12.91 -4.74
C GLU A 86 21.92 -11.88 -5.45
N LYS A 87 21.48 -11.34 -6.60
CA LYS A 87 22.22 -10.33 -7.36
C LYS A 87 22.57 -9.12 -6.52
N TYR A 88 21.59 -8.60 -5.76
CA TYR A 88 21.77 -7.41 -4.92
C TYR A 88 22.24 -7.74 -3.50
N LYS A 89 22.51 -9.00 -3.19
CA LYS A 89 22.99 -9.50 -1.87
C LYS A 89 22.12 -8.94 -0.73
N VAL A 90 20.81 -8.98 -0.91
CA VAL A 90 19.83 -8.43 0.04
C VAL A 90 20.01 -9.06 1.42
N LYS A 91 20.06 -8.23 2.46
CA LYS A 91 20.16 -8.63 3.87
C LYS A 91 18.90 -8.31 4.66
N VAL A 92 18.12 -7.35 4.18
CA VAL A 92 16.85 -6.95 4.78
C VAL A 92 15.81 -6.85 3.66
N LEU A 93 14.69 -7.52 3.82
CA LEU A 93 13.52 -7.37 2.97
C LEU A 93 12.49 -6.49 3.68
N VAL A 94 12.09 -5.40 3.06
CA VAL A 94 10.93 -4.60 3.44
C VAL A 94 9.76 -5.02 2.58
N CYS A 95 8.76 -5.66 3.19
CA CYS A 95 7.58 -6.19 2.53
C CYS A 95 6.41 -5.22 2.69
N GLU A 96 5.91 -4.65 1.59
CA GLU A 96 4.85 -3.65 1.61
C GLU A 96 3.47 -4.30 1.75
N GLY A 97 2.81 -3.99 2.86
CA GLY A 97 1.41 -4.28 3.14
C GLY A 97 1.09 -5.70 3.59
N PHE A 98 1.71 -6.74 3.03
CA PHE A 98 1.43 -8.11 3.42
C PHE A 98 2.03 -8.40 4.82
N PRO A 99 1.30 -9.02 5.75
CA PRO A 99 0.02 -9.74 5.62
C PRO A 99 -1.24 -8.93 5.92
N PHE A 100 -1.13 -7.62 6.14
CA PHE A 100 -2.27 -6.77 6.50
C PHE A 100 -3.10 -6.34 5.29
N CYS A 101 -2.56 -6.48 4.09
CA CYS A 101 -3.29 -6.45 2.82
C CYS A 101 -2.67 -7.47 1.85
N ARG A 102 -3.23 -7.64 0.64
CA ARG A 102 -2.71 -8.55 -0.39
C ARG A 102 -2.85 -10.05 -0.06
N GLN A 103 -3.75 -10.44 0.81
CA GLN A 103 -3.96 -11.83 1.24
C GLN A 103 -4.30 -12.77 0.06
N GLN A 104 -4.88 -12.25 -1.00
CA GLN A 104 -5.13 -13.02 -2.24
C GLN A 104 -3.85 -13.56 -2.92
N PHE A 105 -2.67 -13.03 -2.53
CA PHE A 105 -1.37 -13.50 -2.99
C PHE A 105 -0.58 -14.22 -1.89
N ALA A 106 -1.21 -14.57 -0.78
CA ALA A 106 -0.54 -15.12 0.40
C ALA A 106 0.34 -16.33 0.08
N HIS A 107 -0.13 -17.24 -0.79
CA HIS A 107 0.62 -18.43 -1.20
C HIS A 107 1.98 -18.09 -1.87
N GLU A 108 2.05 -16.98 -2.58
CA GLU A 108 3.27 -16.49 -3.21
C GLU A 108 4.16 -15.76 -2.20
N TYR A 109 3.56 -14.89 -1.36
CA TYR A 109 4.30 -14.23 -0.30
C TYR A 109 4.94 -15.21 0.69
N PHE A 110 4.25 -16.26 1.09
CA PHE A 110 4.84 -17.30 1.94
C PHE A 110 6.12 -17.92 1.32
N ARG A 111 6.14 -18.10 0.01
CA ARG A 111 7.34 -18.60 -0.68
C ARG A 111 8.47 -17.57 -0.67
N TYR A 112 8.20 -16.29 -0.88
CA TYR A 112 9.19 -15.21 -0.76
C TYR A 112 9.78 -15.15 0.65
N LEU A 113 8.92 -15.16 1.67
CA LEU A 113 9.33 -15.09 3.07
C LEU A 113 10.13 -16.33 3.48
N ALA A 114 9.73 -17.52 3.04
CA ALA A 114 10.47 -18.75 3.28
C ALA A 114 11.88 -18.71 2.65
N GLU A 115 11.99 -18.19 1.42
CA GLU A 115 13.30 -18.02 0.77
C GLU A 115 14.20 -17.00 1.51
N CYS A 116 13.59 -15.94 2.08
CA CYS A 116 14.31 -15.01 2.94
C CYS A 116 14.83 -15.68 4.22
N LYS A 117 14.00 -16.45 4.90
CA LYS A 117 14.42 -17.17 6.14
C LYS A 117 15.54 -18.17 5.86
N LYS A 118 15.48 -18.94 4.77
CA LYS A 118 16.56 -19.87 4.36
C LYS A 118 17.91 -19.16 4.19
N ARG A 119 17.90 -17.87 3.82
CA ARG A 119 19.09 -17.06 3.55
C ARG A 119 19.45 -16.11 4.70
N ASN A 120 18.79 -16.23 5.85
CA ASN A 120 18.96 -15.34 7.00
C ASN A 120 18.74 -13.86 6.64
N ILE A 121 17.82 -13.56 5.72
CA ILE A 121 17.40 -12.21 5.37
C ILE A 121 16.36 -11.77 6.40
N LYS A 122 16.60 -10.63 7.04
CA LYS A 122 15.64 -10.01 7.96
C LYS A 122 14.40 -9.51 7.22
N ILE A 123 13.23 -9.68 7.82
CA ILE A 123 11.95 -9.33 7.21
C ILE A 123 11.28 -8.24 8.03
N ILE A 124 11.09 -7.10 7.39
CA ILE A 124 10.38 -5.94 7.93
C ILE A 124 9.06 -5.80 7.16
N ILE A 125 7.97 -5.74 7.88
CA ILE A 125 6.65 -5.46 7.29
C ILE A 125 6.42 -3.95 7.32
N SER A 126 6.06 -3.37 6.19
CA SER A 126 5.75 -1.95 6.02
C SER A 126 4.25 -1.78 5.84
N VAL A 127 3.58 -1.07 6.74
CA VAL A 127 2.13 -0.91 6.75
C VAL A 127 1.77 0.57 6.80
N ARG A 128 0.87 1.02 5.93
CA ARG A 128 0.36 2.40 5.95
C ARG A 128 -0.60 2.60 7.12
N ASP A 129 -1.55 1.69 7.22
CA ASP A 129 -2.63 1.67 8.19
C ASP A 129 -2.98 0.20 8.48
N PHE A 130 -3.53 -0.08 9.63
CA PHE A 130 -4.04 -1.42 9.88
C PHE A 130 -5.30 -1.65 9.06
N PRO A 131 -5.46 -2.88 8.55
CA PRO A 131 -6.56 -3.20 7.69
C PRO A 131 -7.89 -2.96 8.41
N TRP A 132 -8.78 -2.33 7.70
CA TRP A 132 -10.17 -2.27 8.08
C TRP A 132 -10.72 -3.68 8.02
N ASP A 133 -11.39 -4.09 9.07
CA ASP A 133 -12.21 -5.29 9.06
C ASP A 133 -13.41 -5.02 8.14
N GLU A 134 -13.24 -5.25 6.85
CA GLU A 134 -14.40 -5.34 5.97
C GLU A 134 -15.21 -6.58 6.38
N PRO A 135 -16.52 -6.42 6.68
CA PRO A 135 -17.35 -7.50 7.21
C PRO A 135 -17.76 -8.55 6.14
N HIS A 136 -16.95 -8.80 5.16
CA HIS A 136 -17.29 -9.65 4.04
C HIS A 136 -16.78 -11.08 4.24
N HIS A 137 -17.70 -11.96 4.65
CA HIS A 137 -17.65 -13.43 4.73
C HIS A 137 -16.75 -14.03 5.83
N ASN A 138 -17.38 -14.72 6.77
CA ASN A 138 -16.76 -15.39 7.92
C ASN A 138 -15.55 -16.28 7.55
N GLN A 139 -15.60 -17.01 6.44
CA GLN A 139 -14.49 -17.87 6.00
C GLN A 139 -13.25 -17.11 5.52
N LEU A 140 -13.43 -15.93 4.90
CA LEU A 140 -12.31 -15.08 4.47
C LEU A 140 -11.60 -14.47 5.68
N GLN A 141 -12.33 -14.19 6.75
CA GLN A 141 -11.79 -13.63 7.98
C GLN A 141 -10.82 -14.59 8.68
N ASP A 142 -11.18 -15.86 8.78
CA ASP A 142 -10.31 -16.87 9.39
C ASP A 142 -9.00 -17.03 8.61
N TRP A 143 -9.05 -17.00 7.29
CA TRP A 143 -7.85 -17.04 6.46
C TRP A 143 -6.96 -15.80 6.61
N VAL A 144 -7.56 -14.61 6.69
CA VAL A 144 -6.82 -13.36 6.92
C VAL A 144 -6.12 -13.40 8.27
N LEU A 145 -6.83 -13.74 9.33
CA LEU A 145 -6.28 -13.85 10.68
C LEU A 145 -5.18 -14.91 10.78
N TYR A 146 -5.40 -16.06 10.16
CA TYR A 146 -4.39 -17.12 10.09
C TYR A 146 -3.12 -16.61 9.40
N THR A 147 -3.25 -15.96 8.24
CA THR A 147 -2.13 -15.42 7.48
C THR A 147 -1.35 -14.38 8.29
N GLN A 148 -2.05 -13.45 8.93
CA GLN A 148 -1.44 -12.42 9.78
C GLN A 148 -0.68 -13.06 10.95
N ASN A 149 -1.30 -14.00 11.63
CA ASN A 149 -0.71 -14.68 12.79
C ASN A 149 0.59 -15.44 12.39
N ILE A 150 0.52 -16.24 11.34
CA ILE A 150 1.70 -17.00 10.85
C ILE A 150 2.82 -16.06 10.43
N VAL A 151 2.53 -15.03 9.65
CA VAL A 151 3.58 -14.12 9.15
C VAL A 151 4.20 -13.33 10.30
N CYS A 152 3.39 -12.76 11.20
CA CYS A 152 3.90 -11.95 12.29
C CYS A 152 4.69 -12.77 13.32
N LYS A 153 4.26 -14.00 13.64
CA LYS A 153 4.94 -14.84 14.63
C LYS A 153 6.19 -15.56 14.10
N HIS A 154 6.19 -15.94 12.84
CA HIS A 154 7.24 -16.83 12.32
C HIS A 154 8.17 -16.18 11.29
N TYR A 155 7.75 -15.09 10.65
CA TYR A 155 8.53 -14.45 9.60
C TYR A 155 8.97 -13.04 9.93
N ALA A 156 8.10 -12.19 10.48
CA ALA A 156 8.42 -10.79 10.70
C ALA A 156 9.46 -10.61 11.80
N ASP A 157 10.50 -9.82 11.52
CA ASP A 157 11.45 -9.35 12.53
C ASP A 157 11.04 -7.97 13.09
N LYS A 158 10.26 -7.19 12.30
CA LYS A 158 9.73 -5.87 12.68
C LYS A 158 8.52 -5.51 11.83
N ILE A 159 7.63 -4.69 12.40
CA ILE A 159 6.47 -4.12 11.71
C ILE A 159 6.54 -2.60 11.83
N LEU A 160 6.70 -1.91 10.71
CA LEU A 160 6.70 -0.45 10.65
C LEU A 160 5.31 0.04 10.25
N VAL A 161 4.71 0.85 11.10
CA VAL A 161 3.42 1.49 10.84
C VAL A 161 3.66 2.95 10.47
N HIS A 162 3.34 3.31 9.23
CA HIS A 162 3.55 4.66 8.70
C HIS A 162 2.37 5.55 9.05
N GLY A 163 2.29 5.93 10.30
CA GLY A 163 1.24 6.77 10.85
C GLY A 163 1.60 7.25 12.24
N ASP A 164 0.75 8.08 12.80
CA ASP A 164 0.86 8.55 14.16
C ASP A 164 0.09 7.60 15.10
N LYS A 165 0.74 7.21 16.21
CA LYS A 165 0.16 6.29 17.18
C LYS A 165 -1.10 6.83 17.84
N GLU A 166 -1.17 8.14 18.04
CA GLU A 166 -2.33 8.79 18.66
C GLU A 166 -3.51 8.92 17.69
N LEU A 167 -3.21 9.14 16.39
CA LEU A 167 -4.21 9.30 15.35
C LEU A 167 -4.69 7.97 14.75
N LEU A 168 -3.80 6.97 14.72
CA LEU A 168 -4.06 5.63 14.19
C LEU A 168 -3.75 4.58 15.25
N PRO A 169 -4.47 4.54 16.36
CA PRO A 169 -4.25 3.52 17.37
C PRO A 169 -4.52 2.13 16.77
N LEU A 170 -3.61 1.21 17.01
CA LEU A 170 -3.69 -0.18 16.55
C LEU A 170 -4.96 -0.90 17.04
N ILE A 171 -5.40 -0.51 18.22
CA ILE A 171 -6.61 -1.00 18.85
C ILE A 171 -7.57 0.18 18.85
N SER A 172 -8.21 0.44 17.72
CA SER A 172 -9.35 1.34 17.72
C SER A 172 -10.61 0.53 18.12
N ASP A 173 -11.59 1.22 18.73
CA ASP A 173 -12.94 0.66 18.94
C ASP A 173 -13.62 0.21 17.64
N ARG A 174 -12.97 0.46 16.50
CA ARG A 174 -13.38 0.05 15.16
C ARG A 174 -12.88 -1.34 14.77
N THR A 175 -11.94 -1.92 15.51
CA THR A 175 -11.54 -3.33 15.30
C THR A 175 -12.68 -4.22 15.80
N ARG A 176 -13.58 -4.57 14.89
CA ARG A 176 -14.77 -5.39 15.20
C ARG A 176 -14.46 -6.86 15.46
N LEU A 177 -13.22 -7.31 15.25
CA LEU A 177 -12.82 -8.70 15.42
C LEU A 177 -12.01 -8.84 16.71
N ALA A 178 -12.59 -9.43 17.74
CA ALA A 178 -11.90 -9.74 18.98
C ALA A 178 -10.58 -10.50 18.77
N ASN A 179 -10.53 -11.36 17.74
CA ASN A 179 -9.34 -12.13 17.37
C ASN A 179 -8.22 -11.26 16.78
N SER A 180 -8.54 -10.22 16.00
CA SER A 180 -7.54 -9.27 15.48
C SER A 180 -6.89 -8.48 16.61
N VAL A 181 -7.63 -8.10 17.63
CA VAL A 181 -7.12 -7.43 18.83
C VAL A 181 -6.11 -8.31 19.55
N GLN A 182 -6.37 -9.61 19.67
CA GLN A 182 -5.44 -10.53 20.33
C GLN A 182 -4.16 -10.69 19.54
N ILE A 183 -4.22 -10.83 18.20
CA ILE A 183 -3.03 -10.91 17.36
C ILE A 183 -2.18 -9.65 17.51
N ILE A 184 -2.79 -8.47 17.50
CA ILE A 184 -2.09 -7.20 17.64
C ILE A 184 -1.37 -7.13 19.00
N LYS A 185 -2.01 -7.56 20.10
CA LYS A 185 -1.38 -7.63 21.41
C LYS A 185 -0.16 -8.57 21.44
N ASP A 186 -0.29 -9.73 20.82
CA ASP A 186 0.79 -10.72 20.74
C ASP A 186 2.03 -10.22 19.96
N ILE A 187 1.83 -9.29 19.04
CA ILE A 187 2.90 -8.74 18.17
C ILE A 187 3.32 -7.30 18.54
N ASP A 188 2.81 -6.73 19.62
CA ASP A 188 3.05 -5.33 19.99
C ASP A 188 4.54 -5.01 20.09
N SER A 189 5.36 -5.92 20.58
CA SER A 189 6.82 -5.77 20.66
C SER A 189 7.52 -5.66 19.29
N LEU A 190 6.89 -6.11 18.22
CA LEU A 190 7.40 -5.99 16.85
C LEU A 190 7.04 -4.66 16.20
N ILE A 191 6.04 -3.95 16.74
CA ILE A 191 5.45 -2.77 16.12
C ILE A 191 6.23 -1.52 16.45
N GLN A 192 6.48 -0.72 15.42
CA GLN A 192 7.09 0.60 15.54
C GLN A 192 6.36 1.58 14.64
N TYR A 193 5.87 2.66 15.21
CA TYR A 193 5.33 3.79 14.48
C TYR A 193 6.47 4.67 13.96
N THR A 194 6.36 5.12 12.71
CA THR A 194 7.40 5.91 12.04
C THR A 194 6.96 7.33 11.70
N GLY A 195 5.72 7.68 11.99
CA GLY A 195 5.09 8.88 11.44
C GLY A 195 4.70 8.70 9.97
N TYR A 196 4.15 9.75 9.38
CA TYR A 196 3.68 9.73 8.00
C TYR A 196 4.85 9.85 7.02
N VAL A 197 4.76 9.11 5.91
CA VAL A 197 5.69 9.22 4.79
C VAL A 197 5.21 10.31 3.86
N CYS A 198 6.00 11.36 3.70
CA CYS A 198 5.71 12.49 2.82
C CYS A 198 6.95 12.90 2.02
N ASP A 199 6.73 13.65 0.96
CA ASP A 199 7.80 14.26 0.17
C ASP A 199 8.23 15.58 0.83
N GLU A 200 9.38 15.56 1.50
CA GLU A 200 9.94 16.73 2.16
C GLU A 200 10.37 17.84 1.17
N SER A 201 10.55 17.51 -0.11
CA SER A 201 10.90 18.49 -1.13
C SER A 201 9.75 19.42 -1.51
N GLN A 202 8.52 19.07 -1.13
CA GLN A 202 7.36 19.92 -1.39
C GLN A 202 7.38 21.10 -0.41
N PRO A 203 7.37 22.34 -0.90
CA PRO A 203 7.35 23.49 -0.03
C PRO A 203 6.06 23.49 0.79
N ILE A 204 6.21 23.62 2.10
CA ILE A 204 5.05 23.88 2.98
C ILE A 204 4.56 25.28 2.62
N HIS A 205 3.51 25.36 1.81
CA HIS A 205 2.85 26.62 1.53
C HIS A 205 2.25 27.15 2.83
N LYS A 206 2.93 28.09 3.44
CA LYS A 206 2.46 28.78 4.66
C LYS A 206 1.26 29.72 4.41
N GLN A 207 0.90 29.95 3.15
CA GLN A 207 -0.31 30.73 2.83
C GLN A 207 -1.55 29.90 3.20
N LYS A 208 -2.19 30.30 4.27
CA LYS A 208 -3.56 29.90 4.57
C LYS A 208 -4.46 30.50 3.48
N ASN A 209 -4.77 29.69 2.50
CA ASN A 209 -5.84 30.02 1.57
C ASN A 209 -7.12 29.29 2.03
N ASN A 210 -8.26 29.82 1.67
CA ASN A 210 -9.54 29.22 2.01
C ASN A 210 -9.89 28.05 1.07
N ASN A 211 -8.89 27.36 0.52
CA ASN A 211 -9.08 26.21 -0.36
C ASN A 211 -9.23 24.93 0.44
N ILE A 212 -10.28 24.19 0.17
CA ILE A 212 -10.55 22.85 0.70
C ILE A 212 -10.39 21.85 -0.44
N TYR A 213 -9.36 21.00 -0.35
CA TYR A 213 -9.18 19.91 -1.30
C TYR A 213 -9.97 18.69 -0.85
N VAL A 214 -10.81 18.16 -1.73
CA VAL A 214 -11.59 16.96 -1.49
C VAL A 214 -11.06 15.87 -2.40
N SER A 215 -10.41 14.87 -1.84
CA SER A 215 -9.95 13.70 -2.57
C SER A 215 -10.72 12.46 -2.11
N THR A 216 -11.19 11.69 -3.06
CA THR A 216 -11.80 10.38 -2.82
C THR A 216 -10.85 9.29 -3.30
N GLY A 217 -10.99 8.08 -2.76
CA GLY A 217 -10.24 6.92 -3.24
C GLY A 217 -10.58 6.55 -4.69
N ILE A 218 -10.07 5.42 -5.13
CA ILE A 218 -10.21 4.93 -6.52
C ILE A 218 -11.65 4.45 -6.83
N ASN A 219 -12.46 4.22 -5.80
CA ASN A 219 -13.85 3.77 -6.01
C ASN A 219 -14.70 4.89 -6.61
N LYS A 220 -15.08 4.69 -7.88
CA LYS A 220 -15.75 5.71 -8.68
C LYS A 220 -17.17 6.00 -8.20
N ASP A 221 -17.89 4.99 -7.76
CA ASP A 221 -19.30 5.12 -7.39
C ASP A 221 -19.45 5.86 -6.05
N GLU A 222 -18.61 5.51 -5.09
CA GLU A 222 -18.51 6.22 -3.80
C GLU A 222 -18.07 7.68 -3.99
N SER A 223 -17.13 7.90 -4.91
CA SER A 223 -16.64 9.26 -5.23
C SER A 223 -17.77 10.19 -5.70
N VAL A 224 -18.70 9.68 -6.52
CA VAL A 224 -19.85 10.47 -6.99
C VAL A 224 -20.74 10.91 -5.83
N VAL A 225 -21.01 10.01 -4.89
CA VAL A 225 -21.84 10.32 -3.71
C VAL A 225 -21.17 11.38 -2.85
N ILE A 226 -19.87 11.21 -2.57
CA ILE A 226 -19.08 12.15 -1.77
C ILE A 226 -19.06 13.52 -2.43
N PHE A 227 -18.76 13.61 -3.73
CA PHE A 227 -18.69 14.88 -4.43
C PHE A 227 -20.04 15.61 -4.47
N LYS A 228 -21.17 14.90 -4.61
CA LYS A 228 -22.50 15.50 -4.50
C LYS A 228 -22.73 16.11 -3.12
N ARG A 229 -22.41 15.38 -2.05
CA ARG A 229 -22.51 15.88 -0.68
C ARG A 229 -21.63 17.11 -0.43
N ILE A 230 -20.40 17.10 -0.93
CA ILE A 230 -19.49 18.23 -0.80
C ILE A 230 -20.01 19.45 -1.59
N ALA A 231 -20.61 19.24 -2.77
CA ALA A 231 -21.21 20.32 -3.54
C ALA A 231 -22.41 20.97 -2.82
N GLU A 232 -23.19 20.18 -2.08
CA GLU A 232 -24.27 20.70 -1.20
C GLU A 232 -23.67 21.51 -0.05
N ILE A 233 -22.64 20.97 0.64
CA ILE A 233 -21.96 21.64 1.74
C ILE A 233 -21.32 22.95 1.29
N ALA A 234 -20.68 23.00 0.13
CA ALA A 234 -20.00 24.17 -0.40
C ALA A 234 -20.92 25.40 -0.55
N GLN A 235 -22.22 25.19 -0.71
CA GLN A 235 -23.21 26.28 -0.79
C GLN A 235 -23.37 27.03 0.53
N HIS A 236 -23.05 26.37 1.66
CA HIS A 236 -23.17 26.96 3.00
C HIS A 236 -21.88 27.66 3.47
N TYR A 237 -20.79 27.52 2.69
CA TYR A 237 -19.46 28.07 3.01
C TYR A 237 -18.89 28.87 1.83
N PRO A 238 -19.51 30.01 1.45
CA PRO A 238 -19.13 30.76 0.26
C PRO A 238 -17.74 31.38 0.35
N GLU A 239 -17.17 31.51 1.54
CA GLU A 239 -15.82 32.00 1.79
C GLU A 239 -14.74 30.95 1.50
N HIS A 240 -15.12 29.69 1.30
CA HIS A 240 -14.19 28.59 1.01
C HIS A 240 -14.29 28.17 -0.45
N LYS A 241 -13.14 27.86 -1.06
CA LYS A 241 -13.07 27.27 -2.39
C LYS A 241 -12.86 25.77 -2.27
N PHE A 242 -13.85 24.99 -2.68
CA PHE A 242 -13.76 23.53 -2.73
C PHE A 242 -13.14 23.08 -4.06
N ILE A 243 -12.07 22.28 -4.01
CA ILE A 243 -11.38 21.78 -5.19
C ILE A 243 -11.52 20.26 -5.20
N MET A 244 -12.26 19.77 -6.20
CA MET A 244 -12.54 18.35 -6.37
C MET A 244 -11.94 17.85 -7.70
N PRO A 245 -10.95 16.93 -7.69
CA PRO A 245 -10.42 16.34 -8.92
C PRO A 245 -11.45 15.36 -9.50
N ILE A 246 -12.22 15.83 -10.46
CA ILE A 246 -13.23 15.02 -11.15
C ILE A 246 -12.64 14.48 -12.44
N ALA A 247 -12.60 13.16 -12.61
CA ALA A 247 -12.22 12.56 -13.88
C ALA A 247 -13.23 12.94 -14.98
N ASN A 248 -12.76 13.19 -16.21
CA ASN A 248 -13.55 13.68 -17.34
C ASN A 248 -14.89 12.96 -17.62
N LYS A 249 -15.06 11.73 -17.13
CA LYS A 249 -16.32 10.97 -17.24
C LYS A 249 -17.46 11.52 -16.37
N TYR A 250 -17.20 12.46 -15.47
CA TYR A 250 -18.19 12.98 -14.50
C TYR A 250 -18.55 14.47 -14.73
N ASN A 251 -18.24 14.99 -15.91
CA ASN A 251 -18.58 16.39 -16.28
C ASN A 251 -20.07 16.73 -16.19
N SER A 252 -20.94 15.73 -16.00
CA SER A 252 -22.38 15.90 -15.84
C SER A 252 -22.86 16.08 -14.38
N ILE A 253 -21.95 15.98 -13.39
CA ILE A 253 -22.34 16.09 -11.97
C ILE A 253 -22.60 17.55 -11.56
N GLY A 254 -22.07 18.49 -12.30
CA GLY A 254 -22.23 19.92 -12.05
C GLY A 254 -23.11 20.60 -13.11
N GLY A 255 -24.42 20.42 -13.01
CA GLY A 255 -25.40 21.08 -13.91
C GLY A 255 -25.48 22.61 -13.80
N ARG A 256 -24.64 23.26 -13.02
CA ARG A 256 -24.35 24.69 -13.01
C ARG A 256 -22.92 24.88 -12.54
N LYS A 257 -22.13 25.66 -13.29
CA LYS A 257 -20.85 26.17 -12.82
C LYS A 257 -21.12 27.08 -11.61
N ASN A 258 -21.20 26.48 -10.42
CA ASN A 258 -21.12 27.28 -9.21
C ASN A 258 -19.74 27.89 -9.16
N LYS A 259 -19.63 29.21 -9.04
CA LYS A 259 -18.37 29.95 -9.00
C LYS A 259 -17.42 29.51 -7.87
N ASN A 260 -17.91 28.67 -6.95
CA ASN A 260 -17.21 28.21 -5.76
C ASN A 260 -16.77 26.70 -5.82
N ILE A 261 -16.95 26.03 -6.96
CA ILE A 261 -16.49 24.65 -7.19
C ILE A 261 -15.44 24.64 -8.29
#